data_c0e696da99eedbbec2db4e2133eb75b7
#
_entry.id   c0e696da99eedbbec2db4e2133eb75b7
#
_cell.length_a   1.000
_cell.length_b   1.000
_cell.length_c   1.000
_cell.angle_alpha   90.00
_cell.angle_beta   90.00
_cell.angle_gamma   90.00
#
_symmetry.space_group_name_H-M   'P 1'
#
loop_
_entity.id
_entity.type
_entity.pdbx_description
1 polymer ?
#
loop_
_entity_poly.entity_id
_entity_poly.type
_entity_poly.pdbx_seq_one_letter_code
_entity_poly.pdbx_strand_id
1 'polypeptide(L)'
;VPNDRFYRIDTALTLPQVHLESWRLSLKGMVDHPFELTYDELLAMDSVAETVTISCVSNEVGGDLVGNAVWQGVPLGVLLDRAGVQEGAGQVVGRSIDGFTAGFPFDAATDGRTALVAYAMNGEPLPVRHGFPARLIVAGLYGYVSATKWLDSIELTTWDAVDGYWIPRGWSKEAPVKTQSRIDVPRPGGGLTAGTVPVAGVAWAPDRGIAKVEVQVDDGPWQVCELGRVTSVDTWVQWLLRWDATPGEH
;
A
#
# COMPACT_ATOMS: atom_id res chain seq x y z
N VAL A 1 11.05 4.00 2.13
CA VAL A 1 11.03 5.36 1.56
C VAL A 1 10.78 6.34 2.69
N PRO A 2 11.57 7.43 2.84
CA PRO A 2 11.33 8.46 3.85
C PRO A 2 9.95 9.12 3.71
N ASN A 3 9.39 9.59 4.84
CA ASN A 3 8.02 10.15 4.88
C ASN A 3 7.82 11.36 3.96
N ASP A 4 8.83 12.21 3.81
CA ASP A 4 8.82 13.41 2.97
C ASP A 4 8.90 13.12 1.47
N ARG A 5 9.44 11.92 1.11
CA ARG A 5 9.60 11.44 -0.27
C ARG A 5 8.59 10.36 -0.67
N PHE A 6 7.79 9.91 0.28
CA PHE A 6 6.76 8.92 -0.03
C PHE A 6 5.69 9.56 -0.91
N TYR A 7 5.27 8.84 -1.96
CA TYR A 7 4.31 9.38 -2.91
C TYR A 7 2.98 9.77 -2.25
N ARG A 8 2.33 10.75 -2.83
CA ARG A 8 1.03 11.23 -2.39
C ARG A 8 0.05 11.23 -3.55
N ILE A 9 -1.02 10.47 -3.43
CA ILE A 9 -2.20 10.49 -4.28
C ILE A 9 -3.43 10.54 -3.38
N ASP A 10 -4.31 11.47 -3.62
CA ASP A 10 -5.61 11.62 -2.96
C ASP A 10 -6.54 12.52 -3.80
N THR A 11 -7.80 12.60 -3.40
CA THR A 11 -8.82 13.46 -4.02
C THR A 11 -8.98 14.79 -3.28
N ALA A 12 -8.27 14.98 -2.16
CA ALA A 12 -8.41 16.16 -1.33
C ALA A 12 -7.75 17.39 -1.98
N LEU A 13 -8.54 18.43 -2.21
CA LEU A 13 -8.04 19.74 -2.69
C LEU A 13 -7.22 20.45 -1.61
N THR A 14 -7.61 20.28 -0.36
CA THR A 14 -6.89 20.79 0.83
C THR A 14 -6.70 19.65 1.81
N LEU A 15 -5.55 19.66 2.52
CA LEU A 15 -5.29 18.63 3.55
C LEU A 15 -6.30 18.77 4.70
N PRO A 16 -7.05 17.69 5.03
CA PRO A 16 -7.92 17.70 6.19
C PRO A 16 -7.16 18.08 7.47
N GLN A 17 -7.74 18.97 8.25
CA GLN A 17 -7.24 19.30 9.58
C GLN A 17 -8.09 18.55 10.60
N VAL A 18 -7.48 17.66 11.35
CA VAL A 18 -8.17 16.78 12.29
C VAL A 18 -7.85 17.17 13.71
N HIS A 19 -8.90 17.45 14.51
CA HIS A 19 -8.78 17.69 15.94
C HIS A 19 -8.95 16.36 16.68
N LEU A 20 -7.90 15.89 17.35
CA LEU A 20 -7.89 14.60 18.03
C LEU A 20 -8.95 14.47 19.13
N GLU A 21 -9.26 15.58 19.81
CA GLU A 21 -10.29 15.60 20.87
C GLU A 21 -11.67 15.15 20.37
N SER A 22 -12.00 15.50 19.11
CA SER A 22 -13.27 15.17 18.48
C SER A 22 -13.21 14.01 17.50
N TRP A 23 -12.01 13.59 17.10
CA TRP A 23 -11.87 12.47 16.16
C TRP A 23 -12.31 11.15 16.78
N ARG A 24 -13.05 10.39 16.01
CA ARG A 24 -13.46 9.02 16.34
C ARG A 24 -13.27 8.14 15.12
N LEU A 25 -12.84 6.90 15.34
CA LEU A 25 -12.92 5.84 14.37
C LEU A 25 -14.15 4.99 14.65
N SER A 26 -15.15 5.06 13.80
CA SER A 26 -16.39 4.29 13.93
C SER A 26 -16.27 2.96 13.17
N LEU A 27 -16.62 1.85 13.81
CA LEU A 27 -16.74 0.54 13.18
C LEU A 27 -18.20 0.11 13.23
N LYS A 28 -18.79 -0.13 12.03
CA LYS A 28 -20.26 -0.22 11.86
C LYS A 28 -20.66 -1.10 10.68
N GLY A 29 -21.96 -1.16 10.39
CA GLY A 29 -22.56 -1.91 9.28
C GLY A 29 -22.97 -3.31 9.72
N MET A 30 -22.60 -4.34 8.96
CA MET A 30 -22.93 -5.74 9.23
C MET A 30 -22.02 -6.31 10.34
N VAL A 31 -22.23 -5.82 11.57
CA VAL A 31 -21.52 -6.24 12.78
C VAL A 31 -22.50 -6.36 13.94
N ASP A 32 -22.21 -7.25 14.89
CA ASP A 32 -23.07 -7.46 16.07
C ASP A 32 -22.85 -6.38 17.14
N HIS A 33 -21.62 -5.86 17.22
CA HIS A 33 -21.17 -4.91 18.24
C HIS A 33 -20.50 -3.69 17.61
N PRO A 34 -21.26 -2.76 17.01
CA PRO A 34 -20.69 -1.51 16.52
C PRO A 34 -20.08 -0.71 17.66
N PHE A 35 -18.94 -0.05 17.41
CA PHE A 35 -18.25 0.75 18.40
C PHE A 35 -17.49 1.92 17.77
N GLU A 36 -17.04 2.83 18.62
CA GLU A 36 -16.15 3.91 18.25
C GLU A 36 -14.88 3.85 19.11
N LEU A 37 -13.78 4.34 18.57
CA LEU A 37 -12.51 4.51 19.26
C LEU A 37 -12.07 5.97 19.18
N THR A 38 -11.62 6.50 20.30
CA THR A 38 -10.79 7.70 20.32
C THR A 38 -9.38 7.39 19.82
N TYR A 39 -8.59 8.42 19.54
CA TYR A 39 -7.20 8.23 19.15
C TYR A 39 -6.38 7.56 20.25
N ASP A 40 -6.58 7.96 21.50
CA ASP A 40 -5.88 7.37 22.65
C ASP A 40 -6.25 5.89 22.86
N GLU A 41 -7.52 5.53 22.68
CA GLU A 41 -7.95 4.13 22.73
C GLU A 41 -7.34 3.31 21.59
N LEU A 42 -7.23 3.87 20.36
CA LEU A 42 -6.55 3.20 19.25
C LEU A 42 -5.06 2.98 19.57
N LEU A 43 -4.38 3.96 20.14
CA LEU A 43 -2.97 3.84 20.53
C LEU A 43 -2.74 2.86 21.69
N ALA A 44 -3.74 2.67 22.55
CA ALA A 44 -3.65 1.75 23.69
C ALA A 44 -3.86 0.27 23.29
N MET A 45 -4.32 -0.01 22.06
CA MET A 45 -4.48 -1.38 21.58
C MET A 45 -3.15 -2.02 21.19
N ASP A 46 -3.09 -3.35 21.26
CA ASP A 46 -1.95 -4.10 20.75
C ASP A 46 -1.73 -3.78 19.27
N SER A 47 -0.53 -3.40 18.93
CA SER A 47 -0.15 -2.98 17.60
C SER A 47 1.06 -3.74 17.05
N VAL A 48 1.17 -3.78 15.75
CA VAL A 48 2.31 -4.35 15.04
C VAL A 48 2.97 -3.29 14.15
N ALA A 49 4.23 -3.51 13.81
CA ALA A 49 4.97 -2.68 12.86
C ALA A 49 5.40 -3.56 11.68
N GLU A 50 4.78 -3.35 10.53
CA GLU A 50 4.98 -4.17 9.35
C GLU A 50 5.49 -3.34 8.17
N THR A 51 6.38 -3.93 7.40
CA THR A 51 6.90 -3.28 6.19
C THR A 51 6.02 -3.68 5.01
N VAL A 52 5.36 -2.70 4.40
CA VAL A 52 4.45 -2.94 3.27
C VAL A 52 4.76 -1.99 2.12
N THR A 53 4.79 -2.54 0.92
CA THR A 53 4.82 -1.77 -0.33
C THR A 53 3.39 -1.49 -0.77
N ILE A 54 3.03 -0.21 -0.88
CA ILE A 54 1.76 0.21 -1.48
C ILE A 54 2.02 0.88 -2.83
N SER A 55 1.09 0.70 -3.77
CA SER A 55 1.21 1.21 -5.14
C SER A 55 -0.09 1.88 -5.56
N CYS A 56 0.04 2.98 -6.28
CA CYS A 56 -1.07 3.56 -7.03
C CYS A 56 -1.26 2.78 -8.34
N VAL A 57 -2.50 2.59 -8.76
CA VAL A 57 -2.80 1.97 -10.06
C VAL A 57 -2.34 2.84 -11.25
N SER A 58 -2.24 4.15 -11.04
CA SER A 58 -1.69 5.11 -12.01
C SER A 58 -0.16 5.14 -12.05
N ASN A 59 0.52 4.21 -11.36
CA ASN A 59 1.97 4.12 -11.45
C ASN A 59 2.37 3.63 -12.85
N GLU A 60 3.03 4.50 -13.61
CA GLU A 60 3.56 4.18 -14.93
C GLU A 60 4.79 3.26 -14.84
N VAL A 61 5.17 2.65 -15.95
CA VAL A 61 6.43 1.90 -16.03
C VAL A 61 7.60 2.86 -15.75
N GLY A 62 8.45 2.50 -14.78
CA GLY A 62 9.51 3.40 -14.30
C GLY A 62 9.04 4.54 -13.38
N GLY A 63 7.74 4.61 -13.07
CA GLY A 63 7.15 5.66 -12.25
C GLY A 63 7.48 5.57 -10.75
N ASP A 64 7.12 6.61 -10.03
CA ASP A 64 7.43 6.80 -8.61
C ASP A 64 6.20 6.69 -7.68
N LEU A 65 5.03 6.29 -8.22
CA LEU A 65 3.79 6.12 -7.44
C LEU A 65 3.71 4.75 -6.76
N VAL A 66 4.84 4.29 -6.25
CA VAL A 66 4.99 3.08 -5.44
C VAL A 66 5.99 3.37 -4.31
N GLY A 67 5.73 2.85 -3.13
CA GLY A 67 6.61 3.08 -2.00
C GLY A 67 6.53 1.98 -0.95
N ASN A 68 7.67 1.72 -0.32
CA ASN A 68 7.82 0.78 0.78
C ASN A 68 8.11 1.56 2.07
N ALA A 69 7.36 1.30 3.12
CA ALA A 69 7.53 1.92 4.44
C ALA A 69 7.20 0.94 5.56
N VAL A 70 7.66 1.24 6.75
CA VAL A 70 7.21 0.57 7.98
C VAL A 70 5.92 1.25 8.43
N TRP A 71 4.85 0.50 8.53
CA TRP A 71 3.55 0.96 9.02
C TRP A 71 3.29 0.37 10.39
N GLN A 72 2.97 1.20 11.36
CA GLN A 72 2.58 0.74 12.69
C GLN A 72 1.11 1.02 12.93
N GLY A 73 0.40 0.02 13.44
CA GLY A 73 -1.03 0.13 13.69
C GLY A 73 -1.63 -1.13 14.27
N VAL A 74 -2.94 -1.06 14.50
CA VAL A 74 -3.72 -2.19 14.99
C VAL A 74 -4.07 -3.10 13.82
N PRO A 75 -3.84 -4.42 13.90
CA PRO A 75 -4.32 -5.36 12.89
C PRO A 75 -5.83 -5.20 12.69
N LEU A 76 -6.25 -5.07 11.44
CA LEU A 76 -7.67 -4.86 11.11
C LEU A 76 -8.53 -6.03 11.63
N GLY A 77 -8.03 -7.26 11.55
CA GLY A 77 -8.72 -8.45 12.07
C GLY A 77 -9.11 -8.32 13.54
N VAL A 78 -8.25 -7.73 14.39
CA VAL A 78 -8.55 -7.51 15.82
C VAL A 78 -9.79 -6.62 16.02
N LEU A 79 -9.93 -5.58 15.19
CA LEU A 79 -11.09 -4.69 15.23
C LEU A 79 -12.35 -5.39 14.70
N LEU A 80 -12.21 -6.21 13.67
CA LEU A 80 -13.30 -6.97 13.08
C LEU A 80 -13.80 -8.07 14.04
N ASP A 81 -12.89 -8.77 14.70
CA ASP A 81 -13.22 -9.77 15.72
C ASP A 81 -13.98 -9.13 16.89
N ARG A 82 -13.51 -7.96 17.37
CA ARG A 82 -14.20 -7.20 18.42
C ARG A 82 -15.61 -6.77 18.01
N ALA A 83 -15.79 -6.42 16.74
CA ALA A 83 -17.10 -6.01 16.22
C ALA A 83 -18.07 -7.17 16.03
N GLY A 84 -17.58 -8.40 15.84
CA GLY A 84 -18.40 -9.56 15.51
C GLY A 84 -19.03 -9.41 14.12
N VAL A 85 -18.25 -9.70 13.08
CA VAL A 85 -18.72 -9.54 11.68
C VAL A 85 -19.82 -10.56 11.39
N GLN A 86 -20.94 -10.08 10.88
CA GLN A 86 -22.11 -10.88 10.55
C GLN A 86 -21.90 -11.70 9.29
N GLU A 87 -22.56 -12.84 9.22
CA GLU A 87 -22.57 -13.68 8.01
C GLU A 87 -23.11 -12.91 6.80
N GLY A 88 -22.46 -13.08 5.65
CA GLY A 88 -22.81 -12.40 4.40
C GLY A 88 -22.13 -11.03 4.23
N ALA A 89 -21.36 -10.54 5.20
CA ALA A 89 -20.51 -9.38 4.99
C ALA A 89 -19.39 -9.75 4.00
N GLY A 90 -19.42 -9.14 2.82
CA GLY A 90 -18.50 -9.42 1.71
C GLY A 90 -17.51 -8.28 1.43
N GLN A 91 -17.67 -7.13 2.09
CA GLN A 91 -16.88 -5.94 1.81
C GLN A 91 -16.54 -5.16 3.07
N VAL A 92 -15.30 -4.69 3.14
CA VAL A 92 -14.84 -3.68 4.09
C VAL A 92 -14.74 -2.34 3.36
N VAL A 93 -15.45 -1.32 3.83
CA VAL A 93 -15.45 0.02 3.25
C VAL A 93 -14.82 1.00 4.23
N GLY A 94 -13.69 1.59 3.84
CA GLY A 94 -13.08 2.72 4.56
C GLY A 94 -13.65 4.05 4.07
N ARG A 95 -14.06 4.89 5.01
CA ARG A 95 -14.53 6.26 4.74
C ARG A 95 -13.56 7.26 5.34
N SER A 96 -13.26 8.29 4.57
CA SER A 96 -12.39 9.39 4.95
C SER A 96 -13.19 10.61 5.41
N ILE A 97 -12.60 11.41 6.28
CA ILE A 97 -13.17 12.69 6.73
C ILE A 97 -13.46 13.65 5.56
N ASP A 98 -12.70 13.58 4.47
CA ASP A 98 -12.91 14.40 3.25
C ASP A 98 -14.01 13.85 2.33
N GLY A 99 -14.67 12.77 2.72
CA GLY A 99 -15.73 12.11 1.96
C GLY A 99 -15.26 11.07 0.94
N PHE A 100 -13.95 10.84 0.81
CA PHE A 100 -13.43 9.74 -0.01
C PHE A 100 -13.86 8.38 0.56
N THR A 101 -14.20 7.45 -0.32
CA THR A 101 -14.59 6.08 0.03
C THR A 101 -13.81 5.07 -0.79
N ALA A 102 -13.35 4.03 -0.14
CA ALA A 102 -12.70 2.90 -0.78
C ALA A 102 -13.21 1.60 -0.14
N GLY A 103 -13.33 0.55 -0.92
CA GLY A 103 -13.80 -0.74 -0.42
C GLY A 103 -13.07 -1.88 -1.08
N PHE A 104 -12.84 -2.95 -0.31
CA PHE A 104 -12.14 -4.16 -0.75
C PHE A 104 -12.84 -5.42 -0.21
N PRO A 105 -12.58 -6.61 -0.80
CA PRO A 105 -13.19 -7.86 -0.32
C PRO A 105 -12.88 -8.12 1.15
N PHE A 106 -13.87 -8.57 1.91
CA PHE A 106 -13.71 -8.90 3.33
C PHE A 106 -12.58 -9.91 3.57
N ASP A 107 -12.44 -10.90 2.68
CA ASP A 107 -11.39 -11.92 2.77
C ASP A 107 -9.98 -11.29 2.82
N ALA A 108 -9.75 -10.18 2.13
CA ALA A 108 -8.46 -9.49 2.16
C ALA A 108 -8.13 -8.85 3.53
N ALA A 109 -9.09 -8.77 4.44
CA ALA A 109 -8.84 -8.35 5.83
C ALA A 109 -8.49 -9.52 6.75
N THR A 110 -8.71 -10.78 6.32
CA THR A 110 -8.67 -11.97 7.18
C THR A 110 -7.87 -13.15 6.61
N ASP A 111 -7.37 -13.08 5.39
CA ASP A 111 -6.64 -14.16 4.70
C ASP A 111 -5.16 -14.29 5.13
N GLY A 112 -4.73 -13.52 6.12
CA GLY A 112 -3.37 -13.58 6.67
C GLY A 112 -2.38 -12.59 6.05
N ARG A 113 -2.79 -11.78 5.05
CA ARG A 113 -1.97 -10.65 4.59
C ARG A 113 -1.90 -9.54 5.63
N THR A 114 -0.94 -8.63 5.50
CA THR A 114 -0.89 -7.44 6.34
C THR A 114 -2.07 -6.52 6.03
N ALA A 115 -2.98 -6.38 6.99
CA ALA A 115 -4.10 -5.43 6.95
C ALA A 115 -4.14 -4.66 8.28
N LEU A 116 -3.95 -3.32 8.24
CA LEU A 116 -3.78 -2.48 9.42
C LEU A 116 -4.67 -1.24 9.39
N VAL A 117 -5.13 -0.83 10.56
CA VAL A 117 -5.46 0.57 10.85
C VAL A 117 -4.16 1.22 11.37
N ALA A 118 -3.41 1.81 10.45
CA ALA A 118 -2.10 2.40 10.74
C ALA A 118 -2.25 3.82 11.29
N TYR A 119 -1.49 4.13 12.35
CA TYR A 119 -1.41 5.45 12.97
C TYR A 119 0.00 6.03 12.95
N ALA A 120 1.01 5.23 12.59
CA ALA A 120 2.39 5.68 12.46
C ALA A 120 3.05 5.13 11.18
N MET A 121 4.08 5.83 10.71
CA MET A 121 4.82 5.52 9.50
C MET A 121 6.31 5.77 9.73
N ASN A 122 7.16 4.75 9.49
CA ASN A 122 8.61 4.82 9.68
C ASN A 122 9.04 5.27 11.09
N GLY A 123 8.29 4.84 12.13
CA GLY A 123 8.60 5.14 13.54
C GLY A 123 8.11 6.51 14.02
N GLU A 124 7.38 7.26 13.22
CA GLU A 124 6.80 8.56 13.57
C GLU A 124 5.27 8.52 13.44
N PRO A 125 4.51 9.35 14.16
CA PRO A 125 3.09 9.54 13.90
C PRO A 125 2.85 9.84 12.41
N LEU A 126 1.73 9.38 11.86
CA LEU A 126 1.41 9.65 10.45
C LEU A 126 1.52 11.14 10.14
N PRO A 127 2.29 11.56 9.13
CA PRO A 127 2.19 12.90 8.61
C PRO A 127 0.76 13.20 8.12
N VAL A 128 0.28 14.42 8.27
CA VAL A 128 -1.08 14.82 7.82
C VAL A 128 -1.30 14.46 6.35
N ARG A 129 -0.29 14.69 5.49
CA ARG A 129 -0.34 14.35 4.06
C ARG A 129 -0.46 12.85 3.77
N HIS A 130 -0.12 12.01 4.73
CA HIS A 130 -0.18 10.54 4.63
C HIS A 130 -1.33 9.92 5.40
N GLY A 131 -2.24 10.74 5.97
CA GLY A 131 -3.50 10.27 6.49
C GLY A 131 -3.68 10.33 8.01
N PHE A 132 -2.91 11.20 8.72
CA PHE A 132 -3.14 11.42 10.15
C PHE A 132 -4.62 11.73 10.46
N PRO A 133 -5.22 11.18 11.53
CA PRO A 133 -4.61 10.38 12.59
C PRO A 133 -4.49 8.89 12.30
N ALA A 134 -5.29 8.35 11.38
CA ALA A 134 -5.25 6.95 11.03
C ALA A 134 -5.57 6.72 9.55
N ARG A 135 -5.06 5.63 8.99
CA ARG A 135 -5.33 5.19 7.63
C ARG A 135 -5.41 3.68 7.52
N LEU A 136 -6.05 3.18 6.48
CA LEU A 136 -5.98 1.78 6.12
C LEU A 136 -4.70 1.49 5.32
N ILE A 137 -4.09 0.35 5.61
CA ILE A 137 -3.03 -0.29 4.82
C ILE A 137 -3.44 -1.75 4.65
N VAL A 138 -3.65 -2.19 3.42
CA VAL A 138 -3.93 -3.58 3.08
C VAL A 138 -2.98 -4.01 1.97
N ALA A 139 -2.12 -4.96 2.29
CA ALA A 139 -1.12 -5.47 1.35
C ALA A 139 -1.78 -6.16 0.14
N GLY A 140 -1.13 -6.12 -1.01
CA GLY A 140 -1.57 -6.82 -2.21
C GLY A 140 -2.67 -6.13 -3.02
N LEU A 141 -3.26 -5.04 -2.52
CA LEU A 141 -4.30 -4.27 -3.22
C LEU A 141 -3.81 -2.87 -3.59
N TYR A 142 -4.24 -2.37 -4.76
CA TYR A 142 -3.98 -0.98 -5.12
C TYR A 142 -4.64 -0.01 -4.15
N GLY A 143 -3.96 1.10 -3.85
CA GLY A 143 -4.37 2.04 -2.81
C GLY A 143 -5.74 2.68 -2.99
N TYR A 144 -6.30 2.71 -4.22
CA TYR A 144 -7.62 3.32 -4.45
C TYR A 144 -8.79 2.50 -3.88
N VAL A 145 -8.57 1.23 -3.54
CA VAL A 145 -9.56 0.39 -2.85
C VAL A 145 -9.19 0.11 -1.39
N SER A 146 -7.92 0.25 -0.99
CA SER A 146 -7.39 -0.33 0.25
C SER A 146 -6.71 0.64 1.21
N ALA A 147 -6.39 1.86 0.77
CA ALA A 147 -5.50 2.75 1.51
C ALA A 147 -6.16 4.08 1.89
N THR A 148 -7.39 4.02 2.41
CA THR A 148 -8.14 5.21 2.86
C THR A 148 -7.34 5.98 3.90
N LYS A 149 -7.04 7.25 3.60
CA LYS A 149 -6.39 8.21 4.50
C LYS A 149 -7.42 8.99 5.32
N TRP A 150 -6.96 9.61 6.41
CA TRP A 150 -7.86 10.40 7.29
C TRP A 150 -9.12 9.62 7.66
N LEU A 151 -8.90 8.40 8.11
CA LEU A 151 -9.96 7.41 8.31
C LEU A 151 -10.95 7.89 9.37
N ASP A 152 -12.24 7.87 9.03
CA ASP A 152 -13.36 8.24 9.87
C ASP A 152 -14.15 7.01 10.31
N SER A 153 -14.43 6.11 9.36
CA SER A 153 -15.13 4.88 9.68
C SER A 153 -14.74 3.70 8.81
N ILE A 154 -14.96 2.52 9.36
CA ILE A 154 -14.90 1.23 8.70
C ILE A 154 -16.30 0.63 8.74
N GLU A 155 -16.85 0.34 7.56
CA GLU A 155 -18.20 -0.21 7.40
C GLU A 155 -18.13 -1.60 6.77
N LEU A 156 -18.73 -2.59 7.43
CA LEU A 156 -18.93 -3.93 6.90
C LEU A 156 -20.25 -3.98 6.14
N THR A 157 -20.23 -4.49 4.90
CA THR A 157 -21.42 -4.53 4.05
C THR A 157 -21.35 -5.69 3.05
N THR A 158 -22.43 -5.92 2.30
CA THR A 158 -22.37 -6.88 1.19
C THR A 158 -21.55 -6.33 0.03
N TRP A 159 -20.99 -7.22 -0.81
CA TRP A 159 -20.12 -6.82 -1.91
C TRP A 159 -20.74 -5.80 -2.87
N ASP A 160 -22.03 -5.91 -3.14
CA ASP A 160 -22.73 -5.08 -4.12
C ASP A 160 -23.37 -3.81 -3.56
N ALA A 161 -23.36 -3.63 -2.22
CA ALA A 161 -24.06 -2.52 -1.58
C ALA A 161 -23.41 -1.16 -1.75
N VAL A 162 -22.06 -1.12 -1.80
CA VAL A 162 -21.30 0.14 -1.87
C VAL A 162 -20.24 0.07 -2.95
N ASP A 163 -20.25 1.05 -3.83
CA ASP A 163 -19.14 1.32 -4.74
C ASP A 163 -18.27 2.44 -4.18
N GLY A 164 -16.98 2.16 -4.01
CA GLY A 164 -15.99 3.16 -3.63
C GLY A 164 -15.86 4.25 -4.70
N TYR A 165 -15.26 5.39 -4.33
CA TYR A 165 -15.19 6.61 -5.15
C TYR A 165 -14.80 6.37 -6.62
N TRP A 166 -13.86 5.46 -6.90
CA TRP A 166 -13.33 5.23 -8.24
C TRP A 166 -14.15 4.22 -9.07
N ILE A 167 -14.97 3.36 -8.43
CA ILE A 167 -15.68 2.28 -9.12
C ILE A 167 -16.70 2.83 -10.13
N PRO A 168 -17.59 3.79 -9.78
CA PRO A 168 -18.50 4.39 -10.74
C PRO A 168 -17.80 5.17 -11.86
N ARG A 169 -16.48 5.40 -11.72
CA ARG A 169 -15.63 6.08 -12.71
C ARG A 169 -14.90 5.11 -13.65
N GLY A 170 -15.29 3.82 -13.62
CA GLY A 170 -14.82 2.80 -14.54
C GLY A 170 -13.62 1.98 -14.05
N TRP A 171 -13.24 2.09 -12.77
CA TRP A 171 -12.16 1.29 -12.20
C TRP A 171 -12.67 -0.04 -11.65
N SER A 172 -11.81 -1.06 -11.67
CA SER A 172 -12.14 -2.38 -11.13
C SER A 172 -12.37 -2.31 -9.62
N LYS A 173 -13.39 -3.01 -9.15
CA LYS A 173 -13.69 -3.14 -7.72
C LYS A 173 -12.73 -4.12 -7.03
N GLU A 174 -12.32 -5.16 -7.74
CA GLU A 174 -11.18 -6.00 -7.36
C GLU A 174 -9.90 -5.41 -7.96
N ALA A 175 -8.96 -5.08 -7.13
CA ALA A 175 -7.77 -4.34 -7.52
C ALA A 175 -6.47 -4.95 -6.98
N PRO A 176 -6.19 -6.24 -7.26
CA PRO A 176 -4.93 -6.86 -6.86
C PRO A 176 -3.76 -6.19 -7.59
N VAL A 177 -2.70 -5.90 -6.85
CA VAL A 177 -1.46 -5.37 -7.42
C VAL A 177 -0.85 -6.39 -8.36
N LYS A 178 -0.58 -5.98 -9.59
CA LYS A 178 0.08 -6.83 -10.60
C LYS A 178 1.57 -6.91 -10.34
N THR A 179 2.19 -8.02 -10.72
CA THR A 179 3.65 -8.17 -10.71
C THR A 179 4.28 -7.08 -11.58
N GLN A 180 5.21 -6.34 -11.01
CA GLN A 180 5.88 -5.22 -11.66
C GLN A 180 7.35 -5.18 -11.28
N SER A 181 8.16 -4.51 -12.11
CA SER A 181 9.54 -4.17 -11.83
C SER A 181 9.86 -2.79 -12.39
N ARG A 182 10.94 -2.20 -11.84
CA ARG A 182 11.44 -0.89 -12.26
C ARG A 182 12.97 -0.90 -12.23
N ILE A 183 13.57 -0.31 -13.24
CA ILE A 183 15.00 0.00 -13.25
C ILE A 183 15.19 1.40 -12.64
N ASP A 184 15.98 1.51 -11.58
CA ASP A 184 16.30 2.78 -10.93
C ASP A 184 17.64 3.33 -11.40
N VAL A 185 18.57 2.45 -11.78
CA VAL A 185 19.88 2.76 -12.36
C VAL A 185 20.27 1.73 -13.43
N PRO A 186 20.94 2.15 -14.52
CA PRO A 186 21.23 3.53 -14.89
C PRO A 186 19.95 4.29 -15.28
N ARG A 187 19.99 5.62 -15.17
CA ARG A 187 18.87 6.45 -15.64
C ARG A 187 18.98 6.67 -17.14
N PRO A 188 17.84 6.74 -17.87
CA PRO A 188 17.84 6.99 -19.30
C PRO A 188 18.60 8.28 -19.66
N GLY A 189 19.39 8.24 -20.74
CA GLY A 189 20.13 9.38 -21.27
C GLY A 189 21.37 9.78 -20.44
N GLY A 190 21.74 9.03 -19.43
CA GLY A 190 23.00 9.21 -18.70
C GLY A 190 24.19 8.64 -19.49
N GLY A 191 25.22 9.44 -19.73
CA GLY A 191 26.49 8.91 -20.24
C GLY A 191 27.15 8.03 -19.19
N LEU A 192 27.47 6.78 -19.54
CA LEU A 192 28.16 5.83 -18.71
C LEU A 192 29.59 5.62 -19.21
N THR A 193 30.52 5.33 -18.30
CA THR A 193 31.86 4.87 -18.68
C THR A 193 31.82 3.37 -18.92
N ALA A 194 32.41 2.91 -20.01
CA ALA A 194 32.57 1.48 -20.28
C ALA A 194 33.26 0.76 -19.12
N GLY A 195 32.86 -0.47 -18.85
CA GLY A 195 33.29 -1.29 -17.74
C GLY A 195 32.10 -1.82 -16.91
N THR A 196 32.35 -2.29 -15.71
CA THR A 196 31.28 -2.86 -14.89
C THR A 196 30.34 -1.77 -14.35
N VAL A 197 29.10 -1.78 -14.83
CA VAL A 197 28.03 -0.83 -14.48
C VAL A 197 26.93 -1.55 -13.70
N PRO A 198 26.47 -1.00 -12.55
CA PRO A 198 25.33 -1.55 -11.86
C PRO A 198 24.03 -1.23 -12.62
N VAL A 199 23.26 -2.26 -12.96
CA VAL A 199 21.86 -2.16 -13.38
C VAL A 199 21.02 -2.67 -12.23
N ALA A 200 20.22 -1.80 -11.62
CA ALA A 200 19.52 -2.13 -10.39
C ALA A 200 18.16 -1.45 -10.28
N GLY A 201 17.30 -2.02 -9.47
CA GLY A 201 15.98 -1.49 -9.22
C GLY A 201 15.20 -2.26 -8.19
N VAL A 202 13.88 -2.19 -8.30
CA VAL A 202 12.94 -2.89 -7.43
C VAL A 202 11.94 -3.71 -8.25
N ALA A 203 11.50 -4.83 -7.69
CA ALA A 203 10.40 -5.63 -8.22
C ALA A 203 9.42 -5.94 -7.09
N TRP A 204 8.13 -6.02 -7.39
CA TRP A 204 7.11 -6.29 -6.39
C TRP A 204 5.94 -7.08 -6.95
N ALA A 205 5.47 -7.99 -6.15
CA ALA A 205 4.24 -8.76 -6.33
C ALA A 205 3.70 -9.07 -4.92
N PRO A 206 3.14 -8.09 -4.19
CA PRO A 206 2.64 -8.32 -2.84
C PRO A 206 1.70 -9.53 -2.83
N ASP A 207 1.69 -10.27 -1.72
CA ASP A 207 1.01 -11.56 -1.48
C ASP A 207 1.61 -12.79 -2.19
N ARG A 208 2.41 -12.61 -3.25
CA ARG A 208 3.00 -13.70 -4.05
C ARG A 208 4.52 -13.77 -3.93
N GLY A 209 5.19 -12.62 -3.74
CA GLY A 209 6.65 -12.50 -3.71
C GLY A 209 7.29 -12.50 -5.10
N ILE A 210 8.60 -12.30 -5.12
CA ILE A 210 9.44 -12.30 -6.32
C ILE A 210 10.46 -13.43 -6.20
N ALA A 211 10.37 -14.40 -7.11
CA ALA A 211 11.29 -15.53 -7.14
C ALA A 211 12.53 -15.25 -7.99
N LYS A 212 12.41 -14.42 -9.04
CA LYS A 212 13.49 -14.14 -9.98
C LYS A 212 13.27 -12.79 -10.66
N VAL A 213 14.35 -12.08 -10.95
CA VAL A 213 14.41 -10.93 -11.85
C VAL A 213 15.48 -11.20 -12.89
N GLU A 214 15.19 -10.88 -14.13
CA GLU A 214 16.14 -10.99 -15.24
C GLU A 214 16.19 -9.67 -15.99
N VAL A 215 17.37 -9.32 -16.49
CA VAL A 215 17.61 -8.15 -17.33
C VAL A 215 18.17 -8.61 -18.66
N GLN A 216 17.66 -8.04 -19.73
CA GLN A 216 18.21 -8.17 -21.07
C GLN A 216 18.76 -6.81 -21.50
N VAL A 217 19.99 -6.77 -21.99
CA VAL A 217 20.59 -5.59 -22.60
C VAL A 217 20.59 -5.80 -24.10
N ASP A 218 20.02 -4.86 -24.81
CA ASP A 218 19.77 -4.93 -26.27
C ASP A 218 19.04 -6.24 -26.65
N ASP A 219 19.51 -6.94 -27.68
CA ASP A 219 19.03 -8.25 -28.10
C ASP A 219 19.84 -9.42 -27.54
N GLY A 220 20.65 -9.16 -26.48
CA GLY A 220 21.48 -10.18 -25.83
C GLY A 220 20.65 -11.19 -24.99
N PRO A 221 21.31 -12.14 -24.34
CA PRO A 221 20.63 -13.10 -23.49
C PRO A 221 20.08 -12.45 -22.21
N TRP A 222 18.98 -13.00 -21.69
CA TRP A 222 18.47 -12.66 -20.37
C TRP A 222 19.48 -13.09 -19.29
N GLN A 223 19.79 -12.20 -18.37
CA GLN A 223 20.74 -12.40 -17.28
C GLN A 223 20.01 -12.34 -15.95
N VAL A 224 20.22 -13.34 -15.09
CA VAL A 224 19.61 -13.41 -13.77
C VAL A 224 20.26 -12.40 -12.84
N CYS A 225 19.43 -11.60 -12.16
CA CYS A 225 19.88 -10.60 -11.20
C CYS A 225 20.07 -11.19 -9.80
N GLU A 226 20.99 -10.61 -9.03
CA GLU A 226 21.06 -10.82 -7.59
C GLU A 226 19.86 -10.17 -6.92
N LEU A 227 19.15 -10.91 -6.06
CA LEU A 227 18.05 -10.38 -5.27
C LEU A 227 18.57 -9.90 -3.91
N GLY A 228 18.10 -8.74 -3.48
CA GLY A 228 18.32 -8.24 -2.14
C GLY A 228 17.54 -9.04 -1.09
N ARG A 229 17.77 -8.71 0.18
CA ARG A 229 17.07 -9.37 1.29
C ARG A 229 15.56 -9.14 1.19
N VAL A 230 14.81 -10.22 1.17
CA VAL A 230 13.33 -10.21 1.26
C VAL A 230 12.94 -10.20 2.73
N THR A 231 12.15 -9.23 3.17
CA THR A 231 11.64 -9.14 4.54
C THR A 231 10.28 -9.82 4.70
N SER A 232 9.41 -9.67 3.72
CA SER A 232 8.12 -10.36 3.62
C SER A 232 7.65 -10.36 2.18
N VAL A 233 6.59 -11.12 1.87
CA VAL A 233 5.93 -11.12 0.55
C VAL A 233 5.24 -9.79 0.25
N ASP A 234 4.96 -8.98 1.26
CA ASP A 234 4.25 -7.70 1.14
C ASP A 234 5.18 -6.53 0.78
N THR A 235 6.49 -6.81 0.65
CA THR A 235 7.49 -5.79 0.32
C THR A 235 8.04 -5.97 -1.10
N TRP A 236 8.46 -4.87 -1.69
CA TRP A 236 9.30 -4.96 -2.88
C TRP A 236 10.64 -5.63 -2.59
N VAL A 237 11.27 -6.15 -3.63
CA VAL A 237 12.61 -6.74 -3.60
C VAL A 237 13.55 -5.88 -4.41
N GLN A 238 14.65 -5.46 -3.84
CA GLN A 238 15.73 -4.83 -4.58
C GLN A 238 16.48 -5.89 -5.39
N TRP A 239 16.92 -5.53 -6.59
CA TRP A 239 17.70 -6.42 -7.45
C TRP A 239 18.87 -5.69 -8.10
N LEU A 240 19.90 -6.44 -8.45
CA LEU A 240 21.14 -5.92 -9.01
C LEU A 240 21.69 -6.89 -10.07
N LEU A 241 22.05 -6.32 -11.22
CA LEU A 241 22.92 -6.96 -12.22
C LEU A 241 24.18 -6.13 -12.36
N ARG A 242 25.36 -6.77 -12.35
CA ARG A 242 26.63 -6.14 -12.74
C ARG A 242 26.83 -6.39 -14.22
N TRP A 243 26.61 -5.35 -15.01
CA TRP A 243 26.75 -5.43 -16.47
C TRP A 243 28.10 -4.89 -16.92
N ASP A 244 28.82 -5.66 -17.74
CA ASP A 244 30.06 -5.21 -18.35
C ASP A 244 29.73 -4.42 -19.62
N ALA A 245 29.56 -3.09 -19.46
CA ALA A 245 29.18 -2.16 -20.52
C ALA A 245 30.30 -1.97 -21.52
N THR A 246 29.98 -2.11 -22.81
CA THR A 246 30.87 -1.79 -23.92
C THR A 246 30.62 -0.36 -24.40
N PRO A 247 31.58 0.27 -25.15
CA PRO A 247 31.30 1.56 -25.77
C PRO A 247 30.19 1.43 -26.83
N GLY A 248 29.24 2.36 -26.82
CA GLY A 248 28.10 2.38 -27.76
C GLY A 248 26.82 2.91 -27.11
N GLU A 249 25.75 2.84 -27.87
CA GLU A 249 24.37 3.02 -27.38
C GLU A 249 23.81 1.64 -27.02
N HIS A 250 23.17 1.56 -25.89
CA HIS A 250 22.55 0.37 -25.31
C HIS A 250 21.19 0.67 -24.74
#